data_38356d81347dd68a418a8780e30ee1f5
#
_entry.id   38356d81347dd68a418a8780e30ee1f5
#
_cell.length_a   1.000
_cell.length_b   1.000
_cell.length_c   1.000
_cell.angle_alpha   90.00
_cell.angle_beta   90.00
_cell.angle_gamma   90.00
#
_symmetry.space_group_name_H-M   'P 1'
#
loop_
_entity.id
_entity.type
_entity.pdbx_description
1 polymer ?
#
loop_
_entity_poly.entity_id
_entity_poly.type
_entity_poly.pdbx_seq_one_letter_code
_entity_poly.pdbx_strand_id
1 'polypeptide(L)'
;MRKVHLISVTEPLVLDLALALREKGYEVSASGCGLTEEMIGRLHNAGCTCYGDGWFPEKLIKDIHSVVLGAKVKQDNPELLRAKELGMLIQSIPEFIFQRTRSKTRVVVAGSRGKKTIISMMVCALRRQKLAFDYALTSKADSCLLYTSPSPR
;
A
#
# COMPACT_ATOMS: atom_id res chain seq x y z
N MET A 1 -15.91 -8.41 4.01
CA MET A 1 -14.80 -7.78 3.28
C MET A 1 -13.83 -7.21 4.29
N ARG A 2 -12.51 -7.27 4.07
CA ARG A 2 -11.55 -6.69 5.01
C ARG A 2 -11.34 -5.22 4.66
N LYS A 3 -11.54 -4.33 5.65
CA LYS A 3 -11.39 -2.88 5.50
C LYS A 3 -10.01 -2.46 5.96
N VAL A 4 -9.30 -1.69 5.15
CA VAL A 4 -7.96 -1.19 5.45
C VAL A 4 -7.92 0.31 5.19
N HIS A 5 -7.37 1.06 6.13
CA HIS A 5 -7.12 2.49 5.97
C HIS A 5 -5.63 2.76 5.82
N LEU A 6 -5.27 3.59 4.85
CA LEU A 6 -3.89 3.94 4.52
C LEU A 6 -3.64 5.42 4.81
N ILE A 7 -2.72 5.70 5.72
CA ILE A 7 -2.31 7.06 6.07
C ILE A 7 -1.05 7.46 5.28
N SER A 8 -1.04 8.66 4.70
CA SER A 8 0.03 9.22 3.85
C SER A 8 0.12 8.60 2.46
N VAL A 9 -1.01 8.52 1.77
CA VAL A 9 -1.11 7.95 0.41
C VAL A 9 -0.41 8.78 -0.67
N THR A 10 0.12 9.96 -0.33
CA THR A 10 1.02 10.75 -1.18
C THR A 10 2.38 10.06 -1.42
N GLU A 11 2.75 9.10 -0.57
CA GLU A 11 3.94 8.28 -0.81
C GLU A 11 3.65 7.24 -1.92
N PRO A 12 4.47 7.15 -2.97
CA PRO A 12 4.21 6.25 -4.10
C PRO A 12 3.95 4.80 -3.69
N LEU A 13 4.71 4.29 -2.72
CA LEU A 13 4.53 2.93 -2.22
C LEU A 13 3.17 2.73 -1.53
N VAL A 14 2.67 3.73 -0.80
CA VAL A 14 1.35 3.68 -0.15
C VAL A 14 0.23 3.72 -1.18
N LEU A 15 0.37 4.58 -2.19
CA LEU A 15 -0.58 4.68 -3.30
C LEU A 15 -0.69 3.36 -4.06
N ASP A 16 0.45 2.78 -4.45
CA ASP A 16 0.48 1.50 -5.17
C ASP A 16 -0.07 0.36 -4.30
N LEU A 17 0.19 0.38 -2.99
CA LEU A 17 -0.39 -0.58 -2.06
C LEU A 17 -1.92 -0.45 -1.99
N ALA A 18 -2.45 0.79 -1.98
CA ALA A 18 -3.88 1.04 -2.01
C ALA A 18 -4.54 0.40 -3.24
N LEU A 19 -3.97 0.65 -4.41
CA LEU A 19 -4.46 0.12 -5.69
C LEU A 19 -4.42 -1.42 -5.71
N ALA A 20 -3.28 -2.01 -5.32
CA ALA A 20 -3.11 -3.45 -5.27
C ALA A 20 -4.04 -4.16 -4.28
N LEU A 21 -4.30 -3.54 -3.12
CA LEU A 21 -5.26 -4.07 -2.15
C LEU A 21 -6.68 -4.05 -2.70
N ARG A 22 -7.04 -3.01 -3.42
CA ARG A 22 -8.36 -2.90 -4.04
C ARG A 22 -8.57 -3.98 -5.10
N GLU A 23 -7.58 -4.25 -5.96
CA GLU A 23 -7.59 -5.35 -6.93
C GLU A 23 -7.76 -6.71 -6.25
N LYS A 24 -7.22 -6.88 -5.04
CA LYS A 24 -7.38 -8.09 -4.22
C LYS A 24 -8.70 -8.17 -3.44
N GLY A 25 -9.63 -7.25 -3.68
CA GLY A 25 -10.97 -7.28 -3.10
C GLY A 25 -11.06 -6.72 -1.67
N TYR A 26 -10.07 -5.92 -1.24
CA TYR A 26 -10.16 -5.18 0.03
C TYR A 26 -11.02 -3.92 -0.15
N GLU A 27 -11.70 -3.52 0.90
CA GLU A 27 -12.27 -2.18 1.00
C GLU A 27 -11.19 -1.24 1.51
N VAL A 28 -10.77 -0.29 0.68
CA VAL A 28 -9.63 0.58 0.96
C VAL A 28 -10.09 2.01 1.10
N SER A 29 -9.74 2.63 2.21
CA SER A 29 -9.81 4.08 2.41
C SER A 29 -8.40 4.65 2.54
N ALA A 30 -8.19 5.87 2.09
CA ALA A 30 -6.89 6.50 2.05
C ALA A 30 -6.96 7.98 2.34
N SER A 31 -5.95 8.49 3.02
CA SER A 31 -5.78 9.90 3.39
C SER A 31 -4.36 10.36 3.17
N GLY A 32 -4.15 11.65 3.06
CA GLY A 32 -2.83 12.25 2.93
C GLY A 32 -2.88 13.74 2.69
N CYS A 33 -1.81 14.44 3.04
CA CYS A 33 -1.61 15.86 2.78
C CYS A 33 -0.75 16.05 1.53
N GLY A 34 -1.14 16.97 0.64
CA GLY A 34 -0.49 17.21 -0.64
C GLY A 34 -0.94 16.25 -1.75
N LEU A 35 -2.17 15.76 -1.68
CA LEU A 35 -2.78 14.96 -2.73
C LEU A 35 -3.09 15.83 -3.95
N THR A 36 -2.61 15.39 -5.12
CA THR A 36 -2.98 16.01 -6.39
C THR A 36 -4.32 15.45 -6.89
N GLU A 37 -5.02 16.21 -7.73
CA GLU A 37 -6.27 15.75 -8.37
C GLU A 37 -6.07 14.45 -9.15
N GLU A 38 -4.91 14.28 -9.77
CA GLU A 38 -4.55 13.04 -10.47
C GLU A 38 -4.49 11.85 -9.52
N MET A 39 -3.87 12.00 -8.34
CA MET A 39 -3.79 10.93 -7.33
C MET A 39 -5.17 10.57 -6.80
N ILE A 40 -5.99 11.57 -6.50
CA ILE A 40 -7.38 11.37 -6.05
C ILE A 40 -8.18 10.66 -7.14
N GLY A 41 -8.05 11.08 -8.39
CA GLY A 41 -8.70 10.45 -9.54
C GLY A 41 -8.27 8.97 -9.71
N ARG A 42 -6.98 8.66 -9.56
CA ARG A 42 -6.48 7.28 -9.61
C ARG A 42 -7.06 6.41 -8.49
N LEU A 43 -7.15 6.93 -7.28
CA LEU A 43 -7.76 6.23 -6.14
C LEU A 43 -9.25 5.97 -6.37
N HIS A 44 -10.02 6.97 -6.81
CA HIS A 44 -11.45 6.84 -7.09
C HIS A 44 -11.71 5.86 -8.23
N ASN A 45 -10.96 5.94 -9.33
CA ASN A 45 -11.10 5.02 -10.46
C ASN A 45 -10.81 3.57 -10.08
N ALA A 46 -9.93 3.35 -9.12
CA ALA A 46 -9.68 2.02 -8.56
C ALA A 46 -10.75 1.59 -7.54
N GLY A 47 -11.68 2.46 -7.18
CA GLY A 47 -12.71 2.22 -6.18
C GLY A 47 -12.25 2.35 -4.73
N CYS A 48 -11.11 3.03 -4.49
CA CYS A 48 -10.69 3.41 -3.15
C CYS A 48 -11.47 4.63 -2.66
N THR A 49 -11.77 4.68 -1.36
CA THR A 49 -12.41 5.84 -0.75
C THR A 49 -11.34 6.86 -0.36
N CYS A 50 -11.38 8.03 -0.96
CA CYS A 50 -10.56 9.18 -0.58
C CYS A 50 -11.46 10.39 -0.38
N TYR A 51 -11.31 11.07 0.75
CA TYR A 51 -12.20 12.20 1.12
C TYR A 51 -11.66 13.55 0.64
N GLY A 52 -10.47 13.57 0.03
CA GLY A 52 -9.79 14.77 -0.43
C GLY A 52 -8.40 14.91 0.15
N ASP A 53 -7.83 16.11 0.00
CA ASP A 53 -6.52 16.44 0.59
C ASP A 53 -6.65 16.74 2.08
N GLY A 54 -5.87 16.09 2.92
CA GLY A 54 -5.84 16.29 4.36
C GLY A 54 -6.04 15.03 5.20
N TRP A 55 -6.38 15.26 6.48
CA TRP A 55 -6.59 14.22 7.48
C TRP A 55 -8.04 14.23 7.97
N PHE A 56 -8.65 13.07 8.08
CA PHE A 56 -10.09 12.89 8.40
C PHE A 56 -10.27 11.91 9.56
N PRO A 57 -9.84 12.24 10.79
CA PRO A 57 -9.90 11.33 11.94
C PRO A 57 -11.32 10.88 12.27
N GLU A 58 -12.34 11.70 11.96
CA GLU A 58 -13.76 11.39 12.16
C GLU A 58 -14.26 10.25 11.25
N LYS A 59 -13.55 9.96 10.15
CA LYS A 59 -13.87 8.87 9.23
C LYS A 59 -13.30 7.53 9.65
N LEU A 60 -12.42 7.51 10.65
CA LEU A 60 -11.93 6.27 11.24
C LEU A 60 -12.99 5.69 12.19
N ILE A 61 -13.59 4.57 11.79
CA ILE A 61 -14.59 3.84 12.54
C ILE A 61 -14.06 2.46 12.95
N LYS A 62 -14.58 1.90 14.02
CA LYS A 62 -14.15 0.59 14.56
C LYS A 62 -14.27 -0.59 13.57
N ASP A 63 -14.96 -0.40 12.47
CA ASP A 63 -15.14 -1.42 11.42
C ASP A 63 -13.89 -1.59 10.52
N ILE A 64 -12.92 -0.69 10.62
CA ILE A 64 -11.63 -0.78 9.93
C ILE A 64 -10.75 -1.81 10.63
N HIS A 65 -10.33 -2.85 9.92
CA HIS A 65 -9.56 -3.95 10.48
C HIS A 65 -8.10 -3.60 10.76
N SER A 66 -7.50 -2.75 9.94
CA SER A 66 -6.12 -2.32 10.12
C SER A 66 -5.86 -0.95 9.50
N VAL A 67 -4.98 -0.20 10.14
CA VAL A 67 -4.47 1.08 9.68
C VAL A 67 -3.01 0.89 9.28
N VAL A 68 -2.66 1.25 8.05
CA VAL A 68 -1.29 1.11 7.53
C VAL A 68 -0.67 2.49 7.38
N LEU A 69 0.51 2.64 7.95
CA LEU A 69 1.23 3.91 7.99
C LEU A 69 2.27 4.01 6.88
N GLY A 70 2.27 5.11 6.15
CA GLY A 70 3.40 5.53 5.33
C GLY A 70 4.62 5.86 6.19
N ALA A 71 5.80 5.87 5.57
CA ALA A 71 7.07 6.08 6.27
C ALA A 71 7.23 7.51 6.86
N LYS A 72 6.49 8.46 6.31
CA LYS A 72 6.58 9.88 6.70
C LYS A 72 5.51 10.34 7.70
N VAL A 73 4.65 9.42 8.16
CA VAL A 73 3.61 9.74 9.11
C VAL A 73 4.24 10.13 10.45
N LYS A 74 3.93 11.34 10.92
CA LYS A 74 4.41 11.84 12.21
C LYS A 74 3.58 11.25 13.36
N GLN A 75 4.18 11.23 14.56
CA GLN A 75 3.54 10.73 15.77
C GLN A 75 2.31 11.55 16.23
N ASP A 76 2.26 12.82 15.85
CA ASP A 76 1.20 13.79 16.14
C ASP A 76 0.08 13.81 15.08
N ASN A 77 0.13 12.90 14.12
CA ASN A 77 -0.90 12.82 13.09
C ASN A 77 -2.28 12.53 13.71
N PRO A 78 -3.33 13.35 13.41
CA PRO A 78 -4.64 13.23 14.03
C PRO A 78 -5.33 11.89 13.76
N GLU A 79 -5.15 11.32 12.58
CA GLU A 79 -5.70 9.99 12.26
C GLU A 79 -4.97 8.88 13.01
N LEU A 80 -3.63 8.99 13.16
CA LEU A 80 -2.86 8.03 13.94
C LEU A 80 -3.26 8.06 15.42
N LEU A 81 -3.47 9.26 15.98
CA LEU A 81 -3.95 9.42 17.36
C LEU A 81 -5.34 8.79 17.51
N ARG A 82 -6.24 9.08 16.59
CA ARG A 82 -7.59 8.50 16.60
C ARG A 82 -7.58 6.98 16.46
N ALA A 83 -6.72 6.42 15.61
CA ALA A 83 -6.56 4.98 15.47
C ALA A 83 -6.08 4.31 16.78
N LYS A 84 -5.16 4.97 17.49
CA LYS A 84 -4.70 4.53 18.83
C LYS A 84 -5.82 4.56 19.87
N GLU A 85 -6.61 5.65 19.93
CA GLU A 85 -7.76 5.77 20.83
C GLU A 85 -8.80 4.66 20.60
N LEU A 86 -9.05 4.32 19.33
CA LEU A 86 -10.00 3.27 18.97
C LEU A 86 -9.44 1.85 19.14
N GLY A 87 -8.16 1.70 19.54
CA GLY A 87 -7.50 0.41 19.72
C GLY A 87 -7.35 -0.38 18.40
N MET A 88 -7.22 0.32 17.28
CA MET A 88 -7.08 -0.32 15.96
C MET A 88 -5.72 -0.99 15.80
N LEU A 89 -5.66 -2.02 14.95
CA LEU A 89 -4.39 -2.63 14.56
C LEU A 89 -3.64 -1.66 13.63
N ILE A 90 -2.57 -1.08 14.15
CA ILE A 90 -1.71 -0.14 13.43
C ILE A 90 -0.45 -0.87 12.99
N GLN A 91 -0.10 -0.75 11.71
CA GLN A 91 1.02 -1.46 11.10
C GLN A 91 1.80 -0.54 10.17
N SER A 92 3.11 -0.70 10.12
CA SER A 92 3.92 -0.17 9.02
C SER A 92 3.69 -0.97 7.73
N ILE A 93 4.04 -0.39 6.58
CA ILE A 93 3.94 -1.10 5.29
C ILE A 93 4.71 -2.44 5.31
N PRO A 94 5.98 -2.51 5.78
CA PRO A 94 6.71 -3.76 5.84
C PRO A 94 6.02 -4.82 6.73
N GLU A 95 5.51 -4.42 7.90
CA GLU A 95 4.76 -5.33 8.80
C GLU A 95 3.49 -5.85 8.15
N PHE A 96 2.73 -4.97 7.51
CA PHE A 96 1.51 -5.34 6.82
C PHE A 96 1.80 -6.36 5.70
N ILE A 97 2.79 -6.08 4.84
CA ILE A 97 3.21 -6.99 3.76
C ILE A 97 3.70 -8.32 4.36
N PHE A 98 4.55 -8.27 5.40
CA PHE A 98 5.07 -9.45 6.06
C PHE A 98 3.96 -10.36 6.57
N GLN A 99 2.97 -9.81 7.27
CA GLN A 99 1.85 -10.59 7.79
C GLN A 99 0.99 -11.20 6.67
N ARG A 100 0.77 -10.47 5.58
CA ARG A 100 -0.04 -10.95 4.45
C ARG A 100 0.65 -12.00 3.60
N THR A 101 1.97 -12.06 3.65
CA THR A 101 2.78 -12.98 2.86
C THR A 101 3.38 -14.13 3.70
N ARG A 102 2.90 -14.36 4.93
CA ARG A 102 3.47 -15.40 5.82
C ARG A 102 3.48 -16.79 5.21
N SER A 103 2.45 -17.14 4.44
CA SER A 103 2.31 -18.45 3.78
C SER A 103 2.96 -18.51 2.38
N LYS A 104 3.63 -17.43 1.95
CA LYS A 104 4.24 -17.34 0.61
C LYS A 104 5.76 -17.37 0.69
N THR A 105 6.41 -17.85 -0.37
CA THR A 105 7.86 -17.65 -0.54
C THR A 105 8.15 -16.18 -0.75
N ARG A 106 9.05 -15.63 0.07
CA ARG A 106 9.43 -14.21 0.05
C ARG A 106 10.87 -14.08 -0.35
N VAL A 107 11.12 -13.24 -1.35
CA VAL A 107 12.47 -12.88 -1.78
C VAL A 107 12.66 -11.39 -1.49
N VAL A 108 13.68 -11.07 -0.71
CA VAL A 108 14.02 -9.69 -0.36
C VAL A 108 15.37 -9.34 -1.00
N VAL A 109 15.38 -8.30 -1.81
CA VAL A 109 16.60 -7.78 -2.44
C VAL A 109 17.03 -6.53 -1.68
N ALA A 110 18.13 -6.65 -0.93
CA ALA A 110 18.72 -5.56 -0.18
C ALA A 110 20.09 -5.17 -0.76
N GLY A 111 20.52 -3.93 -0.55
CA GLY A 111 21.81 -3.43 -1.03
C GLY A 111 21.81 -1.92 -1.22
N SER A 112 22.97 -1.32 -1.42
CA SER A 112 23.12 0.12 -1.69
C SER A 112 22.71 0.49 -3.11
N ARG A 113 23.12 -0.31 -4.11
CA ARG A 113 22.87 -0.08 -5.55
C ARG A 113 22.36 -1.35 -6.24
N GLY A 114 21.79 -1.23 -7.45
CA GLY A 114 21.44 -2.36 -8.31
C GLY A 114 20.14 -3.08 -7.95
N LYS A 115 19.47 -2.77 -6.83
CA LYS A 115 18.24 -3.45 -6.39
C LYS A 115 17.15 -3.48 -7.46
N LYS A 116 16.88 -2.34 -8.10
CA LYS A 116 15.85 -2.26 -9.16
C LYS A 116 16.17 -3.17 -10.33
N THR A 117 17.41 -3.15 -10.79
CA THR A 117 17.88 -3.97 -11.92
C THR A 117 17.67 -5.45 -11.62
N ILE A 118 18.10 -5.91 -10.44
CA ILE A 118 17.92 -7.30 -10.01
C ILE A 118 16.44 -7.67 -9.96
N ILE A 119 15.59 -6.84 -9.33
CA ILE A 119 14.15 -7.10 -9.26
C ILE A 119 13.52 -7.11 -10.65
N SER A 120 13.90 -6.19 -11.54
CA SER A 120 13.40 -6.15 -12.92
C SER A 120 13.77 -7.42 -13.70
N MET A 121 14.98 -7.93 -13.54
CA MET A 121 15.40 -9.20 -14.13
C MET A 121 14.59 -10.37 -13.59
N MET A 122 14.39 -10.44 -12.27
CA MET A 122 13.56 -11.47 -11.64
C MET A 122 12.12 -11.43 -12.12
N VAL A 123 11.51 -10.22 -12.17
CA VAL A 123 10.16 -10.02 -12.68
C VAL A 123 10.04 -10.49 -14.13
N CYS A 124 11.02 -10.15 -14.97
CA CYS A 124 11.05 -10.58 -16.37
C CYS A 124 11.13 -12.11 -16.48
N ALA A 125 12.00 -12.76 -15.70
CA ALA A 125 12.15 -14.21 -15.70
C ALA A 125 10.87 -14.92 -15.22
N LEU A 126 10.27 -14.46 -14.12
CA LEU A 126 9.04 -15.03 -13.57
C LEU A 126 7.85 -14.86 -14.51
N ARG A 127 7.75 -13.71 -15.19
CA ARG A 127 6.72 -13.48 -16.22
C ARG A 127 6.87 -14.43 -17.41
N ARG A 128 8.08 -14.66 -17.88
CA ARG A 128 8.35 -15.63 -18.96
C ARG A 128 7.94 -17.06 -18.58
N GLN A 129 8.11 -17.42 -17.32
CA GLN A 129 7.67 -18.70 -16.77
C GLN A 129 6.16 -18.76 -16.45
N LYS A 130 5.40 -17.69 -16.72
CA LYS A 130 3.96 -17.56 -16.41
C LYS A 130 3.61 -17.85 -14.94
N LEU A 131 4.54 -17.58 -14.04
CA LEU A 131 4.32 -17.73 -12.60
C LEU A 131 3.52 -16.55 -12.06
N ALA A 132 2.62 -16.82 -11.11
CA ALA A 132 1.91 -15.80 -10.37
C ALA A 132 2.79 -15.28 -9.22
N PHE A 133 3.05 -13.99 -9.19
CA PHE A 133 3.84 -13.35 -8.13
C PHE A 133 3.43 -11.90 -7.92
N ASP A 134 3.70 -11.39 -6.73
CA ASP A 134 3.56 -9.99 -6.38
C ASP A 134 4.94 -9.41 -6.12
N TYR A 135 5.16 -8.12 -6.39
CA TYR A 135 6.41 -7.46 -6.06
C TYR A 135 6.19 -6.02 -5.61
N ALA A 136 7.09 -5.53 -4.76
CA ALA A 136 7.08 -4.15 -4.24
C ALA A 136 8.47 -3.53 -4.39
N LEU A 137 8.52 -2.28 -4.83
CA LEU A 137 9.75 -1.49 -4.96
C LEU A 137 9.68 -0.25 -4.07
N THR A 138 10.71 -0.03 -3.25
CA THR A 138 10.74 1.06 -2.24
C THR A 138 11.50 2.30 -2.70
N SER A 139 11.73 2.53 -3.98
CA SER A 139 12.59 3.63 -4.42
C SER A 139 11.84 4.82 -5.01
N LYS A 140 12.36 6.04 -4.76
CA LYS A 140 11.83 7.34 -5.18
C LYS A 140 11.82 7.64 -6.68
N ALA A 141 12.30 6.76 -7.54
CA ALA A 141 12.36 7.03 -8.97
C ALA A 141 11.35 6.16 -9.72
N ASP A 142 10.45 6.84 -10.36
CA ASP A 142 9.55 6.39 -11.41
C ASP A 142 8.80 5.07 -11.16
N SER A 143 7.52 5.22 -10.88
CA SER A 143 6.51 4.16 -10.81
C SER A 143 6.91 2.93 -9.99
N CYS A 144 6.75 3.06 -8.68
CA CYS A 144 6.69 1.88 -7.81
C CYS A 144 5.39 1.14 -8.12
N LEU A 145 5.47 0.17 -9.00
CA LEU A 145 4.33 -0.63 -9.36
C LEU A 145 4.30 -1.86 -8.43
N LEU A 146 3.35 -1.87 -7.51
CA LEU A 146 2.86 -3.12 -6.95
C LEU A 146 2.01 -3.78 -8.04
N TYR A 147 2.62 -4.63 -8.86
CA TYR A 147 1.88 -5.40 -9.85
C TYR A 147 1.49 -6.74 -9.26
N THR A 148 0.20 -6.99 -9.25
CA THR A 148 -0.32 -8.34 -9.12
C THR A 148 -0.32 -8.97 -10.51
N SER A 149 0.41 -10.07 -10.70
CA SER A 149 0.21 -10.88 -11.89
C SER A 149 -1.16 -11.53 -11.78
N PRO A 150 -2.05 -11.41 -12.78
CA PRO A 150 -3.28 -12.18 -12.76
C PRO A 150 -2.94 -13.66 -12.62
N SER A 151 -3.58 -14.32 -11.65
CA SER A 151 -3.47 -15.77 -11.51
C SER A 151 -3.93 -16.41 -12.82
N PRO A 152 -3.16 -17.29 -13.44
CA PRO A 152 -3.66 -18.07 -14.56
C PRO A 152 -4.86 -18.89 -14.06
N ARG A 153 -6.00 -18.72 -14.72
CA ARG A 153 -7.19 -19.55 -14.54
C ARG A 153 -6.94 -20.95 -15.10
#